data_297084262f0e1e22bf518d98e3293275
#
_entry.id   297084262f0e1e22bf518d98e3293275
#
_cell.length_a   1.000
_cell.length_b   1.000
_cell.length_c   1.000
_cell.angle_alpha   90.00
_cell.angle_beta   90.00
_cell.angle_gamma   90.00
#
_symmetry.space_group_name_H-M   'P 1'
#
loop_
_entity.id
_entity.type
_entity.pdbx_description
1 polymer ?
#
loop_
_entity_poly.entity_id
_entity_poly.type
_entity_poly.pdbx_seq_one_letter_code
_entity_poly.pdbx_strand_id
1 'polypeptide(L)'
;MSAVGAGRKGRRRDLADVGLRSWAIIVYVFLFLPILVIVVYSFNNGRAMITWNGVGLNGYRTGLTDPTIRDAVKTSIVAAVGTALIATILGSFAGIALARRKGKWTILFLALVFLILVTPEIVEAIALLLWYVRLGGPFGPHTPIPGISYGMVRLWVGHSLFATAVVTLIVRARLQGLDETLEEAAADLYATPARRFRQVTLPLMLPAVLAGALLAFSFSLDDTIISSFVSVAGASPWPVYVFSAVRNALRPEVASVSTLLLMLTLIAIASVALVLRRSGQSSKDVAKTMTVGG
;
A
#
# COMPACT_ATOMS: atom_id res chain seq x y z
N MET A 1 -35.64 -38.19 -37.97
CA MET A 1 -36.35 -37.77 -36.74
C MET A 1 -35.40 -37.86 -35.56
N SER A 2 -34.94 -36.73 -35.03
CA SER A 2 -34.57 -36.55 -33.63
C SER A 2 -33.95 -35.13 -33.48
N ALA A 3 -34.84 -34.17 -33.22
CA ALA A 3 -34.48 -32.84 -32.81
C ALA A 3 -35.17 -32.62 -31.43
N VAL A 4 -34.55 -33.03 -30.36
CA VAL A 4 -34.95 -32.64 -29.00
C VAL A 4 -33.70 -32.78 -28.10
N GLY A 5 -33.10 -31.68 -27.66
CA GLY A 5 -32.04 -31.74 -26.64
C GLY A 5 -31.27 -30.49 -26.31
N ALA A 6 -31.50 -29.35 -27.01
CA ALA A 6 -30.63 -28.15 -26.86
C ALA A 6 -31.18 -27.04 -25.93
N GLY A 7 -32.40 -27.19 -25.35
CA GLY A 7 -33.11 -26.03 -24.74
C GLY A 7 -32.98 -25.81 -23.23
N ARG A 8 -32.30 -26.67 -22.45
CA ARG A 8 -32.40 -26.58 -20.98
C ARG A 8 -31.09 -26.20 -20.23
N LYS A 9 -29.95 -26.25 -20.87
CA LYS A 9 -28.66 -25.90 -20.22
C LYS A 9 -28.38 -24.36 -20.10
N GLY A 10 -28.92 -23.55 -21.03
CA GLY A 10 -28.74 -22.11 -21.03
C GLY A 10 -29.39 -21.41 -19.83
N ARG A 11 -30.65 -21.74 -19.54
CA ARG A 11 -31.45 -21.02 -18.52
C ARG A 11 -30.97 -21.18 -17.07
N ARG A 12 -30.34 -22.30 -16.73
CA ARG A 12 -29.78 -22.50 -15.37
C ARG A 12 -28.46 -21.77 -15.15
N ARG A 13 -27.64 -21.60 -16.21
CA ARG A 13 -26.42 -20.80 -16.14
C ARG A 13 -26.73 -19.30 -15.98
N ASP A 14 -27.75 -18.80 -16.69
CA ASP A 14 -28.17 -17.41 -16.60
C ASP A 14 -28.69 -17.03 -15.20
N LEU A 15 -29.43 -17.92 -14.53
CA LEU A 15 -29.94 -17.67 -13.17
C LEU A 15 -28.83 -17.70 -12.12
N ALA A 16 -27.87 -18.63 -12.24
CA ALA A 16 -26.71 -18.66 -11.37
C ALA A 16 -25.81 -17.42 -11.56
N ASP A 17 -25.58 -17.02 -12.81
CA ASP A 17 -24.80 -15.83 -13.14
C ASP A 17 -25.47 -14.55 -12.62
N VAL A 18 -26.80 -14.46 -12.75
CA VAL A 18 -27.58 -13.33 -12.18
C VAL A 18 -27.48 -13.35 -10.66
N GLY A 19 -27.64 -14.50 -10.01
CA GLY A 19 -27.50 -14.65 -8.57
C GLY A 19 -26.11 -14.23 -8.06
N LEU A 20 -25.04 -14.70 -8.72
CA LEU A 20 -23.66 -14.35 -8.38
C LEU A 20 -23.37 -12.85 -8.59
N ARG A 21 -23.86 -12.24 -9.67
CA ARG A 21 -23.71 -10.80 -9.93
C ARG A 21 -24.46 -9.98 -8.88
N SER A 22 -25.68 -10.36 -8.54
CA SER A 22 -26.46 -9.66 -7.51
C SER A 22 -25.77 -9.74 -6.15
N TRP A 23 -25.26 -10.92 -5.79
CA TRP A 23 -24.48 -11.08 -4.58
C TRP A 23 -23.21 -10.23 -4.56
N ALA A 24 -22.47 -10.21 -5.66
CA ALA A 24 -21.28 -9.35 -5.80
C ALA A 24 -21.62 -7.88 -5.61
N ILE A 25 -22.73 -7.40 -6.22
CA ILE A 25 -23.18 -6.01 -6.06
C ILE A 25 -23.50 -5.71 -4.59
N ILE A 26 -24.22 -6.60 -3.91
CA ILE A 26 -24.55 -6.42 -2.47
C ILE A 26 -23.27 -6.30 -1.64
N VAL A 27 -22.30 -7.19 -1.87
CA VAL A 27 -21.00 -7.15 -1.17
C VAL A 27 -20.27 -5.84 -1.46
N TYR A 28 -20.20 -5.41 -2.71
CA TYR A 28 -19.56 -4.14 -3.05
C TYR A 28 -20.27 -2.94 -2.41
N VAL A 29 -21.59 -2.89 -2.46
CA VAL A 29 -22.36 -1.81 -1.80
C VAL A 29 -22.08 -1.81 -0.30
N PHE A 30 -22.11 -2.96 0.35
CA PHE A 30 -21.81 -3.07 1.78
C PHE A 30 -20.40 -2.58 2.13
N LEU A 31 -19.39 -2.92 1.31
CA LEU A 31 -17.99 -2.51 1.54
C LEU A 31 -17.76 -1.01 1.26
N PHE A 32 -18.38 -0.47 0.22
CA PHE A 32 -18.16 0.92 -0.17
C PHE A 32 -19.10 1.93 0.50
N LEU A 33 -20.22 1.48 1.07
CA LEU A 33 -21.19 2.35 1.74
C LEU A 33 -20.58 3.19 2.88
N PRO A 34 -19.77 2.65 3.79
CA PRO A 34 -19.12 3.46 4.84
C PRO A 34 -18.20 4.54 4.26
N ILE A 35 -17.48 4.22 3.19
CA ILE A 35 -16.58 5.19 2.51
C ILE A 35 -17.41 6.29 1.88
N LEU A 36 -18.50 5.94 1.21
CA LEU A 36 -19.42 6.89 0.59
C LEU A 36 -20.05 7.82 1.63
N VAL A 37 -20.41 7.29 2.80
CA VAL A 37 -20.90 8.10 3.93
C VAL A 37 -19.86 9.14 4.34
N ILE A 38 -18.59 8.76 4.52
CA ILE A 38 -17.52 9.71 4.85
C ILE A 38 -17.39 10.78 3.77
N VAL A 39 -17.41 10.39 2.48
CA VAL A 39 -17.34 11.32 1.35
C VAL A 39 -18.53 12.27 1.35
N VAL A 40 -19.76 11.81 1.62
CA VAL A 40 -20.93 12.69 1.74
C VAL A 40 -20.78 13.65 2.91
N TYR A 41 -20.41 13.15 4.10
CA TYR A 41 -20.20 13.97 5.28
C TYR A 41 -19.01 14.93 5.17
N SER A 42 -18.09 14.74 4.25
CA SER A 42 -17.02 15.69 3.98
C SER A 42 -17.54 17.07 3.49
N PHE A 43 -18.74 17.08 2.93
CA PHE A 43 -19.43 18.31 2.49
C PHE A 43 -20.37 18.88 3.55
N ASN A 44 -20.43 18.32 4.76
CA ASN A 44 -21.26 18.86 5.83
C ASN A 44 -20.73 20.22 6.30
N ASN A 45 -21.60 21.22 6.29
CA ASN A 45 -21.27 22.60 6.71
C ASN A 45 -21.38 22.83 8.24
N GLY A 46 -21.66 21.76 9.01
CA GLY A 46 -21.81 21.81 10.46
C GLY A 46 -20.48 21.88 11.22
N ARG A 47 -20.58 21.94 12.55
CA ARG A 47 -19.44 21.87 13.47
C ARG A 47 -19.20 20.46 14.02
N ALA A 48 -20.15 19.55 13.83
CA ALA A 48 -20.09 18.17 14.28
C ALA A 48 -20.60 17.24 13.18
N MET A 49 -20.03 16.03 13.08
CA MET A 49 -20.47 15.05 12.07
C MET A 49 -21.83 14.43 12.40
N ILE A 50 -22.30 14.50 13.65
CA ILE A 50 -23.56 13.86 14.07
C ILE A 50 -24.78 14.56 13.46
N THR A 51 -24.67 15.87 13.18
CA THR A 51 -25.77 16.68 12.62
C THR A 51 -25.44 17.17 11.24
N TRP A 52 -26.36 16.96 10.29
CA TRP A 52 -26.25 17.50 8.96
C TRP A 52 -26.79 18.93 8.89
N ASN A 53 -25.92 19.91 8.61
CA ASN A 53 -26.28 21.34 8.58
C ASN A 53 -26.15 21.93 7.15
N GLY A 54 -26.46 21.14 6.15
CA GLY A 54 -26.41 21.57 4.74
C GLY A 54 -25.06 21.26 4.07
N VAL A 55 -25.01 21.52 2.76
CA VAL A 55 -23.82 21.29 1.94
C VAL A 55 -22.91 22.51 1.97
N GLY A 56 -21.62 22.30 2.20
CA GLY A 56 -20.62 23.36 2.19
C GLY A 56 -19.19 22.83 2.14
N LEU A 57 -18.23 23.74 2.05
CA LEU A 57 -16.80 23.42 1.95
C LEU A 57 -16.01 23.86 3.20
N ASN A 58 -16.70 24.19 4.30
CA ASN A 58 -16.04 24.65 5.51
C ASN A 58 -15.08 23.62 6.09
N GLY A 59 -15.43 22.32 6.07
CA GLY A 59 -14.54 21.25 6.50
C GLY A 59 -13.24 21.20 5.71
N TYR A 60 -13.30 21.38 4.39
CA TYR A 60 -12.12 21.46 3.53
C TYR A 60 -11.28 22.70 3.83
N ARG A 61 -11.93 23.88 3.98
CA ARG A 61 -11.23 25.11 4.30
C ARG A 61 -10.50 25.00 5.64
N THR A 62 -11.20 24.57 6.68
CA THR A 62 -10.61 24.39 8.03
C THR A 62 -9.49 23.34 7.99
N GLY A 63 -9.73 22.19 7.37
CA GLY A 63 -8.72 21.13 7.25
C GLY A 63 -7.45 21.57 6.52
N LEU A 64 -7.55 22.46 5.52
CA LEU A 64 -6.39 22.98 4.79
C LEU A 64 -5.70 24.16 5.47
N THR A 65 -6.37 24.85 6.41
CA THR A 65 -5.81 26.03 7.10
C THR A 65 -5.35 25.74 8.52
N ASP A 66 -5.86 24.70 9.18
CA ASP A 66 -5.45 24.29 10.52
C ASP A 66 -4.01 23.75 10.51
N PRO A 67 -3.07 24.35 11.25
CA PRO A 67 -1.68 23.93 11.27
C PRO A 67 -1.50 22.47 11.73
N THR A 68 -2.28 22.04 12.74
CA THR A 68 -2.18 20.69 13.32
C THR A 68 -2.58 19.63 12.30
N ILE A 69 -3.66 19.88 11.57
CA ILE A 69 -4.12 18.99 10.50
C ILE A 69 -3.12 18.94 9.36
N ARG A 70 -2.61 20.08 8.93
CA ARG A 70 -1.59 20.17 7.87
C ARG A 70 -0.31 19.42 8.23
N ASP A 71 0.15 19.58 9.46
CA ASP A 71 1.35 18.88 9.94
C ASP A 71 1.13 17.37 10.00
N ALA A 72 -0.03 16.90 10.45
CA ALA A 72 -0.38 15.49 10.45
C ALA A 72 -0.45 14.90 9.03
N VAL A 73 -1.09 15.60 8.08
CA VAL A 73 -1.15 15.19 6.67
C VAL A 73 0.23 15.18 6.03
N LYS A 74 1.02 16.24 6.23
CA LYS A 74 2.41 16.32 5.75
C LYS A 74 3.25 15.17 6.29
N THR A 75 3.14 14.88 7.58
CA THR A 75 3.83 13.76 8.22
C THR A 75 3.45 12.43 7.57
N SER A 76 2.16 12.17 7.35
CA SER A 76 1.70 10.97 6.66
C SER A 76 2.26 10.83 5.25
N ILE A 77 2.19 11.89 4.44
CA ILE A 77 2.67 11.86 3.06
C ILE A 77 4.19 11.64 3.01
N VAL A 78 4.96 12.35 3.83
CA VAL A 78 6.41 12.21 3.88
C VAL A 78 6.81 10.83 4.42
N ALA A 79 6.10 10.32 5.42
CA ALA A 79 6.30 8.97 5.93
C ALA A 79 6.02 7.93 4.84
N ALA A 80 4.88 8.04 4.14
CA ALA A 80 4.49 7.10 3.09
C ALA A 80 5.45 7.10 1.90
N VAL A 81 5.88 8.27 1.43
CA VAL A 81 6.85 8.36 0.33
C VAL A 81 8.20 7.79 0.73
N GLY A 82 8.72 8.15 1.91
CA GLY A 82 9.99 7.63 2.40
C GLY A 82 9.97 6.12 2.62
N THR A 83 8.91 5.61 3.23
CA THR A 83 8.69 4.16 3.41
C THR A 83 8.61 3.45 2.05
N ALA A 84 7.84 3.98 1.10
CA ALA A 84 7.72 3.39 -0.22
C ALA A 84 9.08 3.31 -0.94
N LEU A 85 9.89 4.35 -0.85
CA LEU A 85 11.25 4.35 -1.42
C LEU A 85 12.15 3.31 -0.75
N ILE A 86 12.21 3.29 0.58
CA ILE A 86 13.03 2.33 1.34
C ILE A 86 12.59 0.90 1.05
N ALA A 87 11.29 0.62 1.20
CA ALA A 87 10.73 -0.71 1.00
C ALA A 87 10.88 -1.20 -0.44
N THR A 88 10.71 -0.31 -1.43
CA THR A 88 10.89 -0.67 -2.84
C THR A 88 12.33 -1.02 -3.15
N ILE A 89 13.28 -0.24 -2.68
CA ILE A 89 14.72 -0.51 -2.92
C ILE A 89 15.13 -1.79 -2.21
N LEU A 90 14.93 -1.89 -0.90
CA LEU A 90 15.34 -3.05 -0.10
C LEU A 90 14.59 -4.32 -0.53
N GLY A 91 13.27 -4.23 -0.70
CA GLY A 91 12.42 -5.35 -1.10
C GLY A 91 12.71 -5.85 -2.50
N SER A 92 13.01 -4.94 -3.45
CA SER A 92 13.40 -5.34 -4.81
C SER A 92 14.73 -6.09 -4.80
N PHE A 93 15.76 -5.60 -4.11
CA PHE A 93 17.04 -6.30 -4.01
C PHE A 93 16.89 -7.64 -3.30
N ALA A 94 16.15 -7.70 -2.19
CA ALA A 94 15.87 -8.95 -1.49
C ALA A 94 15.09 -9.93 -2.37
N GLY A 95 14.05 -9.45 -3.07
CA GLY A 95 13.25 -10.26 -4.00
C GLY A 95 14.07 -10.86 -5.13
N ILE A 96 14.96 -10.06 -5.75
CA ILE A 96 15.89 -10.54 -6.80
C ILE A 96 16.84 -11.59 -6.22
N ALA A 97 17.45 -11.34 -5.09
CA ALA A 97 18.38 -12.26 -4.46
C ALA A 97 17.71 -13.61 -4.12
N LEU A 98 16.49 -13.56 -3.56
CA LEU A 98 15.72 -14.74 -3.17
C LEU A 98 15.10 -15.49 -4.36
N ALA A 99 14.90 -14.83 -5.50
CA ALA A 99 14.46 -15.48 -6.73
C ALA A 99 15.59 -16.25 -7.42
N ARG A 100 16.80 -15.66 -7.47
CA ARG A 100 17.93 -16.16 -8.24
C ARG A 100 18.83 -17.15 -7.48
N ARG A 101 18.82 -17.12 -6.16
CA ARG A 101 19.63 -18.02 -5.33
C ARG A 101 18.78 -19.12 -4.73
N LYS A 102 19.25 -20.36 -4.86
CA LYS A 102 18.68 -21.57 -4.21
C LYS A 102 19.60 -21.99 -3.07
N GLY A 103 19.04 -22.51 -1.97
CA GLY A 103 19.82 -23.03 -0.86
C GLY A 103 19.26 -22.72 0.51
N LYS A 104 19.96 -23.17 1.56
CA LYS A 104 19.53 -23.02 2.96
C LYS A 104 19.34 -21.56 3.39
N TRP A 105 20.18 -20.65 2.90
CA TRP A 105 20.06 -19.22 3.19
C TRP A 105 18.77 -18.61 2.62
N THR A 106 18.38 -19.01 1.42
CA THR A 106 17.11 -18.56 0.81
C THR A 106 15.91 -18.99 1.66
N ILE A 107 15.94 -20.23 2.16
CA ILE A 107 14.86 -20.73 3.05
C ILE A 107 14.83 -19.93 4.35
N LEU A 108 16.00 -19.68 4.97
CA LEU A 108 16.08 -18.90 6.21
C LEU A 108 15.54 -17.47 6.01
N PHE A 109 15.99 -16.77 4.97
CA PHE A 109 15.51 -15.40 4.68
C PHE A 109 14.02 -15.37 4.36
N LEU A 110 13.50 -16.35 3.62
CA LEU A 110 12.06 -16.47 3.39
C LEU A 110 11.29 -16.70 4.68
N ALA A 111 11.79 -17.56 5.55
CA ALA A 111 11.17 -17.78 6.86
C ALA A 111 11.11 -16.48 7.69
N LEU A 112 12.17 -15.66 7.66
CA LEU A 112 12.17 -14.34 8.31
C LEU A 112 11.17 -13.39 7.69
N VAL A 113 11.06 -13.35 6.34
CA VAL A 113 10.05 -12.54 5.64
C VAL A 113 8.64 -12.96 6.03
N PHE A 114 8.36 -14.27 6.05
CA PHE A 114 7.05 -14.77 6.50
C PHE A 114 6.81 -14.54 7.99
N LEU A 115 7.84 -14.59 8.83
CA LEU A 115 7.74 -14.29 10.25
C LEU A 115 7.22 -12.86 10.46
N ILE A 116 7.77 -11.88 9.74
CA ILE A 116 7.29 -10.50 9.79
C ILE A 116 5.81 -10.42 9.40
N LEU A 117 5.42 -11.06 8.28
CA LEU A 117 4.04 -10.99 7.79
C LEU A 117 3.01 -11.69 8.69
N VAL A 118 3.42 -12.69 9.47
CA VAL A 118 2.55 -13.44 10.40
C VAL A 118 2.54 -12.80 11.78
N THR A 119 3.57 -12.02 12.13
CA THR A 119 3.65 -11.35 13.44
C THR A 119 2.53 -10.31 13.55
N PRO A 120 1.72 -10.32 14.62
CA PRO A 120 0.71 -9.29 14.83
C PRO A 120 1.37 -7.90 14.89
N GLU A 121 0.84 -6.96 14.12
CA GLU A 121 1.36 -5.60 13.98
C GLU A 121 1.56 -4.87 15.33
N ILE A 122 0.67 -5.12 16.28
CA ILE A 122 0.79 -4.55 17.63
C ILE A 122 2.04 -5.06 18.37
N VAL A 123 2.46 -6.30 18.13
CA VAL A 123 3.69 -6.87 18.72
C VAL A 123 4.91 -6.19 18.12
N GLU A 124 4.92 -5.98 16.81
CA GLU A 124 5.97 -5.21 16.12
C GLU A 124 6.05 -3.78 16.64
N ALA A 125 4.91 -3.11 16.81
CA ALA A 125 4.82 -1.75 17.31
C ALA A 125 5.39 -1.61 18.73
N ILE A 126 5.06 -2.55 19.62
CA ILE A 126 5.61 -2.58 21.00
C ILE A 126 7.11 -2.87 20.99
N ALA A 127 7.56 -3.81 20.17
CA ALA A 127 8.99 -4.14 20.05
C ALA A 127 9.80 -2.95 19.55
N LEU A 128 9.28 -2.23 18.53
CA LEU A 128 9.89 -0.99 18.03
C LEU A 128 9.92 0.11 19.09
N LEU A 129 8.83 0.31 19.82
CA LEU A 129 8.78 1.29 20.91
C LEU A 129 9.87 0.98 21.95
N LEU A 130 9.98 -0.28 22.39
CA LEU A 130 10.99 -0.71 23.37
C LEU A 130 12.41 -0.49 22.80
N TRP A 131 12.63 -0.81 21.53
CA TRP A 131 13.92 -0.57 20.88
C TRP A 131 14.28 0.91 20.86
N TYR A 132 13.33 1.78 20.51
CA TYR A 132 13.57 3.23 20.49
C TYR A 132 13.82 3.81 21.88
N VAL A 133 13.08 3.34 22.90
CA VAL A 133 13.19 3.88 24.26
C VAL A 133 14.42 3.33 25.01
N ARG A 134 14.72 2.04 24.84
CA ARG A 134 15.80 1.35 25.60
C ARG A 134 17.16 1.45 24.92
N LEU A 135 17.20 1.34 23.60
CA LEU A 135 18.44 1.24 22.81
C LEU A 135 18.68 2.46 21.91
N GLY A 136 17.77 3.46 21.91
CA GLY A 136 17.89 4.65 21.08
C GLY A 136 17.56 4.43 19.61
N GLY A 137 17.16 3.23 19.21
CA GLY A 137 16.87 2.88 17.81
C GLY A 137 18.14 2.77 16.94
N PRO A 138 18.01 2.78 15.61
CA PRO A 138 19.14 2.51 14.70
C PRO A 138 20.18 3.64 14.64
N PHE A 139 19.79 4.87 14.98
CA PHE A 139 20.63 6.07 14.84
C PHE A 139 20.80 6.86 16.16
N GLY A 140 20.33 6.29 17.28
CA GLY A 140 20.32 6.99 18.56
C GLY A 140 19.28 8.12 18.61
N PRO A 141 19.33 8.99 19.64
CA PRO A 141 18.36 10.06 19.85
C PRO A 141 18.50 11.23 18.87
N HIS A 142 19.58 11.29 18.10
CA HIS A 142 19.86 12.37 17.15
C HIS A 142 19.74 11.87 15.72
N THR A 143 19.08 12.66 14.88
CA THR A 143 18.95 12.37 13.46
C THR A 143 20.25 12.70 12.74
N PRO A 144 20.83 11.79 11.96
CA PRO A 144 22.05 12.05 11.20
C PRO A 144 21.76 12.87 9.93
N ILE A 145 20.49 13.07 9.56
CA ILE A 145 20.10 13.70 8.30
C ILE A 145 19.61 15.12 8.58
N PRO A 146 20.32 16.16 8.12
CA PRO A 146 19.87 17.54 8.29
C PRO A 146 18.46 17.75 7.70
N GLY A 147 17.57 18.41 8.46
CA GLY A 147 16.21 18.72 8.02
C GLY A 147 15.20 17.60 8.18
N ILE A 148 15.59 16.41 8.64
CA ILE A 148 14.66 15.29 8.92
C ILE A 148 14.57 15.07 10.42
N SER A 149 13.35 15.15 10.96
CA SER A 149 13.13 14.93 12.39
C SER A 149 13.36 13.46 12.77
N TYR A 150 13.86 13.23 13.98
CA TYR A 150 14.00 11.88 14.54
C TYR A 150 12.69 11.09 14.51
N GLY A 151 11.56 11.74 14.76
CA GLY A 151 10.24 11.11 14.66
C GLY A 151 9.93 10.57 13.27
N MET A 152 10.36 11.28 12.21
CA MET A 152 10.19 10.81 10.83
C MET A 152 11.02 9.56 10.54
N VAL A 153 12.27 9.50 11.03
CA VAL A 153 13.11 8.31 10.89
C VAL A 153 12.48 7.10 11.57
N ARG A 154 11.89 7.29 12.77
CA ARG A 154 11.16 6.23 13.48
C ARG A 154 9.98 5.68 12.67
N LEU A 155 9.19 6.57 12.06
CA LEU A 155 8.09 6.18 11.19
C LEU A 155 8.61 5.40 9.96
N TRP A 156 9.64 5.90 9.27
CA TRP A 156 10.20 5.20 8.12
C TRP A 156 10.71 3.80 8.45
N VAL A 157 11.44 3.65 9.54
CA VAL A 157 11.96 2.34 9.97
C VAL A 157 10.79 1.42 10.33
N GLY A 158 9.84 1.89 11.14
CA GLY A 158 8.69 1.09 11.55
C GLY A 158 7.86 0.59 10.38
N HIS A 159 7.39 1.52 9.54
CA HIS A 159 6.54 1.17 8.39
C HIS A 159 7.29 0.36 7.32
N SER A 160 8.62 0.53 7.19
CA SER A 160 9.38 -0.19 6.17
C SER A 160 9.56 -1.69 6.47
N LEU A 161 9.41 -2.15 7.70
CA LEU A 161 9.56 -3.56 8.04
C LEU A 161 8.56 -4.44 7.28
N PHE A 162 7.27 -4.21 7.51
CA PHE A 162 6.20 -4.93 6.84
C PHE A 162 6.19 -4.66 5.32
N ALA A 163 6.31 -3.40 4.93
CA ALA A 163 6.29 -3.00 3.53
C ALA A 163 7.43 -3.66 2.71
N THR A 164 8.64 -3.77 3.27
CA THR A 164 9.77 -4.44 2.60
C THR A 164 9.51 -5.93 2.42
N ALA A 165 8.90 -6.60 3.40
CA ALA A 165 8.54 -8.01 3.29
C ALA A 165 7.55 -8.25 2.14
N VAL A 166 6.50 -7.41 2.02
CA VAL A 166 5.52 -7.49 0.94
C VAL A 166 6.16 -7.23 -0.42
N VAL A 167 6.95 -6.17 -0.58
CA VAL A 167 7.65 -5.87 -1.84
C VAL A 167 8.59 -7.00 -2.23
N THR A 168 9.30 -7.59 -1.27
CA THR A 168 10.18 -8.74 -1.50
C THR A 168 9.44 -9.91 -2.13
N LEU A 169 8.27 -10.27 -1.60
CA LEU A 169 7.49 -11.39 -2.14
C LEU A 169 6.92 -11.09 -3.52
N ILE A 170 6.43 -9.87 -3.75
CA ILE A 170 5.88 -9.46 -5.05
C ILE A 170 6.95 -9.52 -6.13
N VAL A 171 8.12 -8.93 -5.88
CA VAL A 171 9.23 -8.92 -6.83
C VAL A 171 9.78 -10.32 -7.05
N ARG A 172 9.92 -11.12 -5.99
CA ARG A 172 10.35 -12.54 -6.10
C ARG A 172 9.37 -13.34 -6.93
N ALA A 173 8.07 -13.26 -6.66
CA ALA A 173 7.04 -13.98 -7.41
C ALA A 173 7.07 -13.61 -8.90
N ARG A 174 7.23 -12.32 -9.21
CA ARG A 174 7.36 -11.86 -10.60
C ARG A 174 8.56 -12.46 -11.30
N LEU A 175 9.73 -12.43 -10.66
CA LEU A 175 10.97 -12.96 -11.26
C LEU A 175 10.92 -14.48 -11.45
N GLN A 176 10.29 -15.22 -10.56
CA GLN A 176 10.11 -16.67 -10.71
C GLN A 176 9.14 -17.04 -11.84
N GLY A 177 8.28 -16.13 -12.26
CA GLY A 177 7.37 -16.30 -13.39
C GLY A 177 7.91 -15.76 -14.71
N LEU A 178 9.13 -15.20 -14.74
CA LEU A 178 9.78 -14.76 -15.97
C LEU A 178 10.54 -15.93 -16.65
N ASP A 179 10.53 -15.91 -17.97
CA ASP A 179 11.29 -16.85 -18.78
C ASP A 179 12.79 -16.53 -18.71
N GLU A 180 13.56 -17.42 -18.12
CA GLU A 180 15.02 -17.27 -17.97
C GLU A 180 15.75 -17.31 -19.31
N THR A 181 15.15 -17.90 -20.36
CA THR A 181 15.74 -17.97 -21.70
C THR A 181 16.01 -16.59 -22.31
N LEU A 182 15.24 -15.56 -21.91
CA LEU A 182 15.48 -14.18 -22.35
C LEU A 182 16.82 -13.62 -21.85
N GLU A 183 17.22 -13.99 -20.63
CA GLU A 183 18.50 -13.59 -20.08
C GLU A 183 19.65 -14.43 -20.67
N GLU A 184 19.42 -15.70 -20.94
CA GLU A 184 20.37 -16.59 -21.62
C GLU A 184 20.63 -16.11 -23.05
N ALA A 185 19.57 -15.83 -23.83
CA ALA A 185 19.71 -15.26 -25.18
C ALA A 185 20.47 -13.92 -25.19
N ALA A 186 20.25 -13.07 -24.22
CA ALA A 186 21.02 -11.83 -24.07
C ALA A 186 22.50 -12.12 -23.73
N ALA A 187 22.79 -13.20 -22.99
CA ALA A 187 24.16 -13.62 -22.71
C ALA A 187 24.85 -14.14 -23.97
N ASP A 188 24.18 -14.92 -24.79
CA ASP A 188 24.69 -15.43 -26.05
C ASP A 188 25.04 -14.31 -27.06
N LEU A 189 24.32 -13.17 -26.92
CA LEU A 189 24.63 -11.94 -27.65
C LEU A 189 25.74 -11.10 -26.99
N TYR A 190 26.54 -11.69 -26.11
CA TYR A 190 27.64 -11.03 -25.38
C TYR A 190 27.24 -9.85 -24.52
N ALA A 191 25.97 -9.75 -24.05
CA ALA A 191 25.58 -8.71 -23.16
C ALA A 191 26.19 -8.91 -21.76
N THR A 192 26.83 -7.86 -21.22
CA THR A 192 27.35 -7.88 -19.85
C THR A 192 26.24 -8.07 -18.82
N PRO A 193 26.51 -8.60 -17.60
CA PRO A 193 25.49 -8.79 -16.57
C PRO A 193 24.70 -7.50 -16.25
N ALA A 194 25.36 -6.35 -16.20
CA ALA A 194 24.72 -5.07 -15.97
C ALA A 194 23.78 -4.66 -17.12
N ARG A 195 24.18 -4.94 -18.36
CA ARG A 195 23.36 -4.68 -19.55
C ARG A 195 22.13 -5.61 -19.59
N ARG A 196 22.29 -6.92 -19.31
CA ARG A 196 21.19 -7.87 -19.18
C ARG A 196 20.19 -7.42 -18.12
N PHE A 197 20.67 -7.08 -16.94
CA PHE A 197 19.80 -6.58 -15.86
C PHE A 197 19.02 -5.34 -16.31
N ARG A 198 19.70 -4.33 -16.86
CA ARG A 198 19.09 -3.05 -17.21
C ARG A 198 18.15 -3.12 -18.42
N GLN A 199 18.46 -3.95 -19.41
CA GLN A 199 17.71 -4.01 -20.69
C GLN A 199 16.68 -5.16 -20.76
N VAL A 200 16.84 -6.22 -19.96
CA VAL A 200 15.93 -7.38 -19.95
C VAL A 200 15.22 -7.50 -18.62
N THR A 201 15.96 -7.73 -17.52
CA THR A 201 15.37 -8.08 -16.22
C THR A 201 14.59 -6.89 -15.64
N LEU A 202 15.19 -5.70 -15.58
CA LEU A 202 14.57 -4.52 -14.95
C LEU A 202 13.27 -4.09 -15.66
N PRO A 203 13.17 -3.98 -16.99
CA PRO A 203 11.91 -3.67 -17.66
C PRO A 203 10.81 -4.69 -17.40
N LEU A 204 11.16 -5.98 -17.36
CA LEU A 204 10.21 -7.07 -17.14
C LEU A 204 9.70 -7.15 -15.68
N MET A 205 10.53 -6.76 -14.72
CA MET A 205 10.16 -6.71 -13.30
C MET A 205 9.54 -5.38 -12.88
N LEU A 206 9.70 -4.30 -13.66
CA LEU A 206 9.26 -2.95 -13.32
C LEU A 206 7.78 -2.87 -12.90
N PRO A 207 6.83 -3.57 -13.52
CA PRO A 207 5.44 -3.58 -13.07
C PRO A 207 5.26 -4.08 -11.64
N ALA A 208 5.97 -5.14 -11.26
CA ALA A 208 5.94 -5.67 -9.90
C ALA A 208 6.58 -4.70 -8.90
N VAL A 209 7.67 -4.03 -9.29
CA VAL A 209 8.32 -3.00 -8.48
C VAL A 209 7.37 -1.82 -8.25
N LEU A 210 6.70 -1.33 -9.30
CA LEU A 210 5.73 -0.23 -9.18
C LEU A 210 4.50 -0.62 -8.36
N ALA A 211 3.99 -1.84 -8.54
CA ALA A 211 2.89 -2.36 -7.72
C ALA A 211 3.30 -2.48 -6.25
N GLY A 212 4.50 -3.01 -5.98
CA GLY A 212 5.08 -3.08 -4.63
C GLY A 212 5.28 -1.70 -3.99
N ALA A 213 5.79 -0.73 -4.76
CA ALA A 213 5.95 0.65 -4.31
C ALA A 213 4.61 1.31 -3.93
N LEU A 214 3.57 1.09 -4.75
CA LEU A 214 2.24 1.60 -4.49
C LEU A 214 1.62 0.98 -3.23
N LEU A 215 1.78 -0.33 -3.04
CA LEU A 215 1.32 -1.00 -1.82
C LEU A 215 2.07 -0.51 -0.59
N ALA A 216 3.41 -0.38 -0.66
CA ALA A 216 4.21 0.16 0.42
C ALA A 216 3.80 1.60 0.79
N PHE A 217 3.50 2.44 -0.21
CA PHE A 217 2.95 3.78 -0.02
C PHE A 217 1.60 3.74 0.70
N SER A 218 0.67 2.90 0.22
CA SER A 218 -0.68 2.79 0.80
C SER A 218 -0.64 2.27 2.22
N PHE A 219 0.12 1.22 2.51
CA PHE A 219 0.27 0.67 3.87
C PHE A 219 0.83 1.68 4.86
N SER A 220 1.82 2.48 4.44
CA SER A 220 2.36 3.52 5.31
C SER A 220 1.43 4.72 5.49
N LEU A 221 0.57 5.02 4.50
CA LEU A 221 -0.33 6.17 4.56
C LEU A 221 -1.48 5.94 5.57
N ASP A 222 -1.97 4.73 5.70
CA ASP A 222 -3.09 4.35 6.56
C ASP A 222 -2.66 3.65 7.87
N ASP A 223 -1.36 3.46 8.07
CA ASP A 223 -0.83 2.82 9.27
C ASP A 223 -1.21 3.61 10.53
N THR A 224 -1.98 2.96 11.37
CA THR A 224 -2.44 3.52 12.65
C THR A 224 -1.73 2.87 13.83
N ILE A 225 -1.45 1.58 13.75
CA ILE A 225 -0.97 0.78 14.89
C ILE A 225 0.48 1.10 15.16
N ILE A 226 1.38 0.86 14.21
CA ILE A 226 2.81 1.18 14.40
C ILE A 226 2.97 2.66 14.67
N SER A 227 2.30 3.52 13.88
CA SER A 227 2.32 4.97 14.06
C SER A 227 1.95 5.42 15.48
N SER A 228 0.95 4.79 16.11
CA SER A 228 0.52 5.16 17.47
C SER A 228 1.57 4.90 18.55
N PHE A 229 2.46 3.93 18.33
CA PHE A 229 3.52 3.56 19.28
C PHE A 229 4.85 4.26 18.99
N VAL A 230 5.17 4.50 17.70
CA VAL A 230 6.49 5.03 17.33
C VAL A 230 6.51 6.52 17.09
N SER A 231 5.36 7.18 16.84
CA SER A 231 5.30 8.62 16.65
C SER A 231 5.69 9.40 17.90
N VAL A 232 6.20 10.60 17.68
CA VAL A 232 6.57 11.54 18.75
C VAL A 232 5.96 12.91 18.47
N ALA A 233 5.96 13.80 19.46
CA ALA A 233 5.51 15.17 19.28
C ALA A 233 6.18 15.83 18.08
N GLY A 234 5.37 16.46 17.21
CA GLY A 234 5.83 17.07 15.96
C GLY A 234 6.03 16.10 14.78
N ALA A 235 5.79 14.79 14.97
CA ALA A 235 5.81 13.79 13.90
C ALA A 235 4.67 12.77 14.09
N SER A 236 3.45 13.27 14.24
CA SER A 236 2.24 12.45 14.39
C SER A 236 1.49 12.41 13.05
N PRO A 237 1.33 11.23 12.42
CA PRO A 237 0.67 11.11 11.12
C PRO A 237 -0.85 11.20 11.24
N TRP A 238 -1.51 11.39 10.09
CA TRP A 238 -2.95 11.58 9.98
C TRP A 238 -3.80 10.47 10.63
N PRO A 239 -3.51 9.17 10.48
CA PRO A 239 -4.29 8.12 11.14
C PRO A 239 -4.30 8.24 12.66
N VAL A 240 -3.18 8.62 13.27
CA VAL A 240 -3.09 8.86 14.73
C VAL A 240 -3.93 10.06 15.13
N TYR A 241 -3.92 11.15 14.33
CA TYR A 241 -4.78 12.31 14.55
C TYR A 241 -6.26 11.91 14.48
N VAL A 242 -6.67 11.16 13.46
CA VAL A 242 -8.06 10.67 13.32
C VAL A 242 -8.47 9.82 14.52
N PHE A 243 -7.61 8.89 14.94
CA PHE A 243 -7.89 8.04 16.10
C PHE A 243 -8.09 8.85 17.40
N SER A 244 -7.32 9.90 17.57
CA SER A 244 -7.50 10.87 18.68
C SER A 244 -8.81 11.67 18.54
N ALA A 245 -9.13 12.13 17.33
CA ALA A 245 -10.35 12.90 17.05
C ALA A 245 -11.62 12.08 17.30
N VAL A 246 -11.61 10.77 16.95
CA VAL A 246 -12.74 9.86 17.22
C VAL A 246 -13.06 9.78 18.72
N ARG A 247 -12.05 9.81 19.57
CA ARG A 247 -12.23 9.74 21.03
C ARG A 247 -12.77 11.02 21.64
N ASN A 248 -12.51 12.16 21.01
CA ASN A 248 -12.89 13.47 21.56
C ASN A 248 -14.16 14.02 20.92
N ALA A 249 -14.13 14.33 19.64
CA ALA A 249 -15.28 14.74 18.85
C ALA A 249 -14.94 14.65 17.35
N LEU A 250 -15.72 13.90 16.58
CA LEU A 250 -15.62 13.87 15.13
C LEU A 250 -16.15 15.15 14.53
N ARG A 251 -15.30 15.86 13.81
CA ARG A 251 -15.61 17.10 13.10
C ARG A 251 -15.60 16.89 11.59
N PRO A 252 -16.36 17.70 10.81
CA PRO A 252 -16.40 17.57 9.36
C PRO A 252 -15.05 17.70 8.66
N GLU A 253 -14.09 18.46 9.20
CA GLU A 253 -12.73 18.56 8.66
C GLU A 253 -12.01 17.21 8.63
N VAL A 254 -12.30 16.29 9.55
CA VAL A 254 -11.74 14.93 9.53
C VAL A 254 -12.22 14.16 8.30
N ALA A 255 -13.52 14.21 8.02
CA ALA A 255 -14.08 13.59 6.82
C ALA A 255 -13.55 14.24 5.53
N SER A 256 -13.45 15.57 5.51
CA SER A 256 -12.96 16.33 4.36
C SER A 256 -11.51 15.98 4.02
N VAL A 257 -10.62 15.96 5.00
CA VAL A 257 -9.20 15.64 4.80
C VAL A 257 -9.01 14.15 4.48
N SER A 258 -9.75 13.25 5.14
CA SER A 258 -9.74 11.82 4.80
C SER A 258 -10.20 11.58 3.36
N THR A 259 -11.19 12.34 2.87
CA THR A 259 -11.62 12.28 1.46
C THR A 259 -10.52 12.77 0.52
N LEU A 260 -9.77 13.82 0.87
CA LEU A 260 -8.62 14.27 0.07
C LEU A 260 -7.50 13.22 0.02
N LEU A 261 -7.20 12.55 1.12
CA LEU A 261 -6.21 11.47 1.15
C LEU A 261 -6.69 10.24 0.37
N LEU A 262 -7.98 9.90 0.43
CA LEU A 262 -8.58 8.88 -0.43
C LEU A 262 -8.40 9.22 -1.91
N MET A 263 -8.69 10.46 -2.30
CA MET A 263 -8.46 10.92 -3.67
C MET A 263 -6.98 10.84 -4.07
N LEU A 264 -6.07 11.21 -3.18
CA LEU A 264 -4.63 11.08 -3.41
C LEU A 264 -4.24 9.62 -3.69
N THR A 265 -4.72 8.69 -2.88
CA THR A 265 -4.46 7.25 -3.07
C THR A 265 -5.04 6.75 -4.39
N LEU A 266 -6.26 7.13 -4.74
CA LEU A 266 -6.87 6.76 -6.02
C LEU A 266 -6.09 7.33 -7.22
N ILE A 267 -5.60 8.56 -7.13
CA ILE A 267 -4.75 9.17 -8.14
C ILE A 267 -3.41 8.41 -8.26
N ALA A 268 -2.81 8.03 -7.15
CA ALA A 268 -1.57 7.23 -7.15
C ALA A 268 -1.79 5.87 -7.84
N ILE A 269 -2.87 5.16 -7.52
CA ILE A 269 -3.26 3.90 -8.15
C ILE A 269 -3.49 4.10 -9.66
N ALA A 270 -4.26 5.11 -10.03
CA ALA A 270 -4.54 5.41 -11.43
C ALA A 270 -3.28 5.75 -12.22
N SER A 271 -2.36 6.51 -11.62
CA SER A 271 -1.08 6.88 -12.22
C SER A 271 -0.21 5.66 -12.52
N VAL A 272 -0.06 4.75 -11.57
CA VAL A 272 0.68 3.49 -11.77
C VAL A 272 -0.01 2.63 -12.82
N ALA A 273 -1.34 2.49 -12.77
CA ALA A 273 -2.10 1.74 -13.77
C ALA A 273 -1.94 2.31 -15.19
N LEU A 274 -1.89 3.63 -15.35
CA LEU A 274 -1.65 4.28 -16.64
C LEU A 274 -0.22 4.04 -17.16
N VAL A 275 0.79 4.11 -16.28
CA VAL A 275 2.18 3.81 -16.63
C VAL A 275 2.29 2.36 -17.14
N LEU A 276 1.69 1.42 -16.40
CA LEU A 276 1.70 0.00 -16.76
C LEU A 276 0.98 -0.31 -18.08
N ARG A 277 -0.15 0.35 -18.34
CA ARG A 277 -0.84 0.22 -19.63
C ARG A 277 -0.01 0.72 -20.81
N ARG A 278 0.72 1.83 -20.64
CA ARG A 278 1.58 2.39 -21.70
C ARG A 278 2.80 1.52 -21.99
N SER A 279 3.27 0.73 -21.01
CA SER A 279 4.37 -0.24 -21.20
C SER A 279 3.97 -1.51 -21.95
N GLY A 280 2.76 -1.59 -22.53
CA GLY A 280 2.30 -2.71 -23.35
C GLY A 280 1.83 -3.93 -22.57
N GLN A 281 1.72 -3.84 -21.26
CA GLN A 281 1.21 -4.95 -20.46
C GLN A 281 -0.32 -4.93 -20.38
N SER A 282 -0.94 -6.09 -20.62
CA SER A 282 -2.38 -6.26 -20.55
C SER A 282 -2.88 -5.97 -19.13
N SER A 283 -4.05 -5.33 -19.02
CA SER A 283 -4.73 -5.10 -17.72
C SER A 283 -4.96 -6.40 -16.93
N LYS A 284 -4.98 -7.56 -17.60
CA LYS A 284 -5.08 -8.89 -16.97
C LYS A 284 -3.80 -9.28 -16.20
N ASP A 285 -2.64 -8.87 -16.69
CA ASP A 285 -1.35 -9.19 -16.03
C ASP A 285 -1.13 -8.28 -14.81
N VAL A 286 -1.59 -7.03 -14.87
CA VAL A 286 -1.58 -6.10 -13.73
C VAL A 286 -2.50 -6.60 -12.62
N ALA A 287 -3.71 -7.02 -12.94
CA ALA A 287 -4.65 -7.59 -11.97
C ALA A 287 -4.09 -8.88 -11.34
N LYS A 288 -3.49 -9.76 -12.12
CA LYS A 288 -2.82 -10.98 -11.61
C LYS A 288 -1.69 -10.66 -10.64
N THR A 289 -0.89 -9.63 -10.91
CA THR A 289 0.23 -9.24 -10.02
C THR A 289 -0.27 -8.70 -8.69
N MET A 290 -1.43 -8.02 -8.68
CA MET A 290 -2.05 -7.49 -7.46
C MET A 290 -2.83 -8.55 -6.66
N THR A 291 -3.29 -9.64 -7.30
CA THR A 291 -4.09 -10.68 -6.65
C THR A 291 -3.30 -11.91 -6.20
N VAL A 292 -2.04 -12.07 -6.60
CA VAL A 292 -1.15 -13.18 -6.19
C VAL A 292 -0.51 -12.94 -4.80
N GLY A 293 -0.88 -11.86 -4.12
CA GLY A 293 -0.49 -11.56 -2.74
C GLY A 293 -1.55 -11.93 -1.69
N GLY A 294 -2.58 -12.70 -2.07
CA GLY A 294 -3.62 -13.17 -1.16
C GLY A 294 -3.66 -14.70 -1.10
#